data_59568a4402c51632bbb299e93750338c
#
_entry.id   59568a4402c51632bbb299e93750338c
#
_cell.length_a   1.000
_cell.length_b   1.000
_cell.length_c   1.000
_cell.angle_alpha   90.00
_cell.angle_beta   90.00
_cell.angle_gamma   90.00
#
_symmetry.space_group_name_H-M   'P 1'
#
loop_
_entity.id
_entity.type
_entity.pdbx_description
1 polymer ?
#
loop_
_entity_poly.entity_id
_entity_poly.type
_entity_poly.pdbx_seq_one_letter_code
_entity_poly.pdbx_strand_id
1 'polypeptide(L)'
;MRTTLLALALLCAAPTAAAQSEDLRVPAEVQPFVEAGTKAIALEAADLNGDGRADFVLVLERENPSKDADDFPVNQRPLLILLRGGDGKLSAAKRNERVVMCSRCGGVFGDPFEAVEAGRNTFTVHHYGGSNWRWKYAYKFNYSRIDKTWQLVLTEEISYHTSDPDKMKRRVFTPPKDFGKIDLADFDPDNYKKKGKGRK
;
A
#
# COMPACT_ATOMS: atom_id res chain seq x y z
N MET A 1 -63.60 -30.65 -18.48
CA MET A 1 -63.02 -29.87 -17.39
C MET A 1 -61.55 -29.60 -17.75
N ARG A 2 -61.21 -28.35 -18.12
CA ARG A 2 -59.82 -27.93 -18.48
C ARG A 2 -59.27 -27.14 -17.30
N THR A 3 -58.26 -27.66 -16.66
CA THR A 3 -57.60 -27.03 -15.51
C THR A 3 -56.41 -26.20 -16.05
N THR A 4 -56.52 -24.89 -15.93
CA THR A 4 -55.44 -23.92 -16.33
C THR A 4 -54.50 -23.74 -15.13
N LEU A 5 -53.22 -24.15 -15.27
CA LEU A 5 -52.16 -23.86 -14.33
C LEU A 5 -51.62 -22.46 -14.60
N LEU A 6 -51.78 -21.58 -13.61
CA LEU A 6 -51.11 -20.25 -13.60
C LEU A 6 -49.71 -20.42 -13.03
N ALA A 7 -48.68 -20.20 -13.83
CA ALA A 7 -47.29 -20.14 -13.36
C ALA A 7 -46.98 -18.73 -12.84
N LEU A 8 -46.71 -18.63 -11.54
CA LEU A 8 -46.28 -17.39 -10.88
C LEU A 8 -44.76 -17.26 -11.00
N ALA A 9 -44.29 -16.34 -11.86
CA ALA A 9 -42.88 -16.02 -12.02
C ALA A 9 -42.45 -15.09 -10.85
N LEU A 10 -41.61 -15.60 -9.96
CA LEU A 10 -41.00 -14.83 -8.88
C LEU A 10 -39.78 -14.09 -9.44
N LEU A 11 -39.87 -12.77 -9.65
CA LEU A 11 -38.72 -11.91 -9.96
C LEU A 11 -37.88 -11.71 -8.69
N CYS A 12 -36.76 -12.40 -8.58
CA CYS A 12 -35.73 -12.07 -7.58
C CYS A 12 -34.97 -10.81 -8.04
N ALA A 13 -35.30 -9.67 -7.46
CA ALA A 13 -34.45 -8.48 -7.54
C ALA A 13 -33.25 -8.67 -6.63
N ALA A 14 -32.04 -8.87 -7.19
CA ALA A 14 -30.80 -8.84 -6.44
C ALA A 14 -30.53 -7.40 -5.99
N PRO A 15 -30.23 -7.16 -4.71
CA PRO A 15 -29.80 -5.82 -4.28
C PRO A 15 -28.42 -5.54 -4.87
N THR A 16 -28.32 -4.50 -5.70
CA THR A 16 -27.03 -3.88 -6.07
C THR A 16 -26.47 -3.22 -4.83
N ALA A 17 -25.51 -3.87 -4.17
CA ALA A 17 -24.70 -3.24 -3.15
C ALA A 17 -23.84 -2.15 -3.82
N ALA A 18 -24.26 -0.90 -3.67
CA ALA A 18 -23.38 0.23 -3.92
C ALA A 18 -22.25 0.14 -2.89
N ALA A 19 -21.03 -0.06 -3.35
CA ALA A 19 -19.84 0.04 -2.51
C ALA A 19 -19.73 1.52 -2.07
N GLN A 20 -20.27 1.81 -0.88
CA GLN A 20 -19.97 3.03 -0.17
C GLN A 20 -18.53 2.91 0.29
N SER A 21 -17.69 3.89 -0.01
CA SER A 21 -16.40 4.04 0.64
C SER A 21 -16.69 4.24 2.13
N GLU A 22 -16.59 3.16 2.93
CA GLU A 22 -16.63 3.30 4.38
C GLU A 22 -15.44 4.18 4.78
N ASP A 23 -15.73 5.30 5.43
CA ASP A 23 -14.71 6.14 6.03
C ASP A 23 -13.84 5.28 6.95
N LEU A 24 -12.53 5.28 6.73
CA LEU A 24 -11.57 4.50 7.49
C LEU A 24 -11.69 4.85 8.99
N ARG A 25 -12.16 3.89 9.79
CA ARG A 25 -12.28 4.07 11.24
C ARG A 25 -10.91 3.98 11.89
N VAL A 26 -10.39 5.11 12.35
CA VAL A 26 -9.14 5.18 13.11
C VAL A 26 -9.46 5.00 14.60
N PRO A 27 -8.92 3.95 15.29
CA PRO A 27 -9.09 3.75 16.71
C PRO A 27 -8.58 4.93 17.54
N ALA A 28 -9.20 5.20 18.70
CA ALA A 28 -8.82 6.32 19.57
C ALA A 28 -7.33 6.31 19.96
N GLU A 29 -6.74 5.14 20.15
CA GLU A 29 -5.33 4.98 20.48
C GLU A 29 -4.37 5.32 19.32
N VAL A 30 -4.85 5.28 18.06
CA VAL A 30 -4.09 5.63 16.85
C VAL A 30 -4.26 7.11 16.48
N GLN A 31 -5.37 7.75 16.90
CA GLN A 31 -5.67 9.16 16.60
C GLN A 31 -4.49 10.13 16.93
N PRO A 32 -3.73 9.98 18.03
CA PRO A 32 -2.60 10.86 18.32
C PRO A 32 -1.49 10.84 17.26
N PHE A 33 -1.45 9.82 16.39
CA PHE A 33 -0.47 9.68 15.31
C PHE A 33 -0.98 10.20 13.97
N VAL A 34 -2.25 10.58 13.86
CA VAL A 34 -2.79 11.29 12.71
C VAL A 34 -2.39 12.76 12.84
N GLU A 35 -1.42 13.17 12.03
CA GLU A 35 -0.83 14.50 12.09
C GLU A 35 -1.84 15.58 11.67
N ALA A 36 -1.74 16.78 12.24
CA ALA A 36 -2.57 17.92 11.85
C ALA A 36 -2.42 18.21 10.34
N GLY A 37 -3.53 18.42 9.64
CA GLY A 37 -3.56 18.61 8.18
C GLY A 37 -3.30 17.36 7.36
N THR A 38 -3.48 16.17 7.99
CA THR A 38 -3.47 14.87 7.30
C THR A 38 -4.74 14.09 7.60
N LYS A 39 -5.08 13.17 6.73
CA LYS A 39 -6.09 12.12 6.96
C LYS A 39 -5.45 10.75 6.84
N ALA A 40 -5.94 9.78 7.62
CA ALA A 40 -5.57 8.38 7.44
C ALA A 40 -6.23 7.83 6.17
N ILE A 41 -5.44 7.19 5.30
CA ILE A 41 -5.93 6.55 4.07
C ILE A 41 -5.78 5.03 4.09
N ALA A 42 -4.97 4.48 5.01
CA ALA A 42 -4.92 3.06 5.30
C ALA A 42 -4.49 2.84 6.75
N LEU A 43 -5.00 1.77 7.36
CA LEU A 43 -4.64 1.32 8.70
C LEU A 43 -4.78 -0.20 8.76
N GLU A 44 -3.66 -0.89 8.97
CA GLU A 44 -3.62 -2.35 9.09
C GLU A 44 -3.05 -2.77 10.44
N ALA A 45 -3.68 -3.74 11.08
CA ALA A 45 -3.28 -4.26 12.38
C ALA A 45 -2.64 -5.64 12.24
N ALA A 46 -1.41 -5.83 12.77
CA ALA A 46 -0.72 -7.11 12.82
C ALA A 46 0.37 -7.11 13.89
N ASP A 47 0.87 -8.29 14.26
CA ASP A 47 2.09 -8.43 15.09
C ASP A 47 3.33 -8.20 14.20
N LEU A 48 3.73 -6.93 14.03
CA LEU A 48 4.73 -6.50 13.06
C LEU A 48 6.18 -6.79 13.49
N ASN A 49 6.43 -7.08 14.77
CA ASN A 49 7.77 -7.33 15.31
C ASN A 49 7.92 -8.73 15.94
N GLY A 50 6.84 -9.53 15.97
CA GLY A 50 6.83 -10.90 16.47
C GLY A 50 6.79 -11.02 17.98
N ASP A 51 6.33 -9.98 18.69
CA ASP A 51 6.24 -9.96 20.16
C ASP A 51 4.87 -10.42 20.70
N GLY A 52 3.93 -10.76 19.81
CA GLY A 52 2.60 -11.26 20.15
C GLY A 52 1.56 -10.17 20.41
N ARG A 53 1.89 -8.89 20.23
CA ARG A 53 0.96 -7.77 20.38
C ARG A 53 0.56 -7.22 19.02
N ALA A 54 -0.65 -6.64 18.97
CA ALA A 54 -1.12 -5.98 17.75
C ALA A 54 -0.50 -4.59 17.63
N ASP A 55 0.28 -4.42 16.56
CA ASP A 55 0.88 -3.17 16.09
C ASP A 55 0.07 -2.63 14.92
N PHE A 56 0.44 -1.47 14.36
CA PHE A 56 -0.24 -0.90 13.21
C PHE A 56 0.72 -0.39 12.13
N VAL A 57 0.31 -0.57 10.88
CA VAL A 57 0.80 0.21 9.74
C VAL A 57 -0.22 1.28 9.44
N LEU A 58 0.15 2.55 9.57
CA LEU A 58 -0.69 3.71 9.29
C LEU A 58 -0.15 4.44 8.07
N VAL A 59 -1.02 4.71 7.08
CA VAL A 59 -0.70 5.58 5.95
C VAL A 59 -1.52 6.85 6.06
N LEU A 60 -0.84 7.98 5.98
CA LEU A 60 -1.47 9.31 6.00
C LEU A 60 -1.39 9.94 4.61
N GLU A 61 -2.28 10.87 4.35
CA GLU A 61 -2.24 11.76 3.19
C GLU A 61 -2.40 13.21 3.65
N ARG A 62 -1.55 14.12 3.17
CA ARG A 62 -1.72 15.54 3.43
C ARG A 62 -2.93 16.07 2.68
N GLU A 63 -3.82 16.78 3.38
CA GLU A 63 -5.04 17.38 2.80
C GLU A 63 -4.70 18.49 1.80
N ASN A 64 -3.61 19.23 2.07
CA ASN A 64 -3.13 20.31 1.22
C ASN A 64 -1.64 20.07 0.90
N PRO A 65 -1.30 19.13 -0.01
CA PRO A 65 0.08 18.88 -0.36
C PRO A 65 0.70 20.11 -1.03
N SER A 66 1.98 20.37 -0.74
CA SER A 66 2.76 21.33 -1.52
C SER A 66 2.88 20.83 -2.98
N LYS A 67 3.07 21.77 -3.90
CA LYS A 67 3.20 21.49 -5.31
C LYS A 67 4.62 21.82 -5.77
N ASP A 68 5.09 21.10 -6.78
CA ASP A 68 6.33 21.42 -7.48
C ASP A 68 6.13 22.56 -8.51
N ALA A 69 7.17 22.87 -9.26
CA ALA A 69 7.14 23.94 -10.26
C ALA A 69 6.15 23.69 -11.42
N ASP A 70 5.79 22.43 -11.65
CA ASP A 70 4.85 22.01 -12.70
C ASP A 70 3.42 21.80 -12.16
N ASP A 71 3.12 22.32 -10.94
CA ASP A 71 1.82 22.19 -10.25
C ASP A 71 1.41 20.76 -9.85
N PHE A 72 2.38 19.81 -9.85
CA PHE A 72 2.13 18.46 -9.34
C PHE A 72 2.28 18.41 -7.82
N PRO A 73 1.40 17.66 -7.12
CA PRO A 73 1.54 17.48 -5.69
C PRO A 73 2.84 16.74 -5.38
N VAL A 74 3.68 17.33 -4.56
CA VAL A 74 4.85 16.66 -4.00
C VAL A 74 4.36 15.49 -3.16
N ASN A 75 5.00 14.31 -3.33
CA ASN A 75 4.61 13.12 -2.59
C ASN A 75 4.69 13.38 -1.07
N GLN A 76 3.57 13.23 -0.40
CA GLN A 76 3.40 13.54 1.02
C GLN A 76 2.44 12.54 1.68
N ARG A 77 2.75 11.26 1.46
CA ARG A 77 2.01 10.15 2.03
C ARG A 77 2.90 9.34 2.97
N PRO A 78 3.13 9.84 4.20
CA PRO A 78 3.93 9.12 5.16
C PRO A 78 3.28 7.80 5.55
N LEU A 79 4.10 6.75 5.57
CA LEU A 79 3.78 5.48 6.18
C LEU A 79 4.48 5.41 7.54
N LEU A 80 3.72 5.12 8.59
CA LEU A 80 4.20 4.97 9.95
C LEU A 80 4.00 3.53 10.43
N ILE A 81 5.00 3.00 11.12
CA ILE A 81 4.87 1.79 11.93
C ILE A 81 4.67 2.20 13.39
N LEU A 82 3.56 1.79 13.96
CA LEU A 82 3.22 2.03 15.36
C LEU A 82 3.35 0.72 16.12
N LEU A 83 4.26 0.65 17.09
CA LEU A 83 4.46 -0.52 17.93
C LEU A 83 3.75 -0.37 19.27
N ARG A 84 3.14 -1.46 19.72
CA ARG A 84 2.57 -1.57 21.06
C ARG A 84 3.62 -2.05 22.04
N GLY A 85 3.95 -1.20 23.00
CA GLY A 85 4.87 -1.51 24.10
C GLY A 85 4.29 -2.51 25.10
N GLY A 86 5.14 -2.98 26.03
CA GLY A 86 4.73 -3.85 27.14
C GLY A 86 3.75 -3.20 28.11
N ASP A 87 3.68 -1.88 28.12
CA ASP A 87 2.72 -1.07 28.89
C ASP A 87 1.37 -0.89 28.17
N GLY A 88 1.19 -1.50 27.01
CA GLY A 88 0.00 -1.43 26.17
C GLY A 88 -0.10 -0.16 25.32
N LYS A 89 0.82 0.79 25.44
CA LYS A 89 0.78 2.06 24.68
C LYS A 89 1.43 1.91 23.31
N LEU A 90 0.89 2.65 22.34
CA LEU A 90 1.48 2.77 21.03
C LEU A 90 2.59 3.83 20.99
N SER A 91 3.62 3.57 20.17
CA SER A 91 4.68 4.52 19.86
C SER A 91 5.06 4.42 18.39
N ALA A 92 5.42 5.54 17.77
CA ALA A 92 5.92 5.55 16.38
C ALA A 92 7.34 4.99 16.34
N ALA A 93 7.51 3.82 15.71
CA ALA A 93 8.79 3.12 15.63
C ALA A 93 9.56 3.41 14.35
N LYS A 94 8.85 3.59 13.23
CA LYS A 94 9.43 3.89 11.91
C LYS A 94 8.53 4.79 11.10
N ARG A 95 9.15 5.50 10.16
CA ARG A 95 8.47 6.38 9.21
C ARG A 95 9.17 6.32 7.85
N ASN A 96 8.41 6.37 6.77
CA ASN A 96 8.91 6.58 5.41
C ASN A 96 7.96 7.51 4.65
N GLU A 97 8.52 8.49 3.93
CA GLU A 97 7.76 9.53 3.20
C GLU A 97 7.56 9.20 1.72
N ARG A 98 8.18 8.11 1.21
CA ARG A 98 8.30 7.86 -0.24
C ARG A 98 7.74 6.53 -0.69
N VAL A 99 7.59 5.56 0.22
CA VAL A 99 7.11 4.23 -0.13
C VAL A 99 5.70 4.23 -0.71
N VAL A 100 4.84 5.17 -0.27
CA VAL A 100 3.49 5.36 -0.82
C VAL A 100 3.51 6.48 -1.84
N MET A 101 3.10 6.19 -3.06
CA MET A 101 3.08 7.15 -4.18
C MET A 101 2.02 8.23 -3.99
N CYS A 102 2.22 9.39 -4.63
CA CYS A 102 1.28 10.51 -4.57
C CYS A 102 -0.08 10.17 -5.20
N SER A 103 -1.14 10.87 -4.76
CA SER A 103 -2.53 10.65 -5.21
C SER A 103 -2.79 10.91 -6.70
N ARG A 104 -1.84 11.55 -7.41
CA ARG A 104 -1.95 11.84 -8.85
C ARG A 104 -0.87 11.15 -9.68
N CYS A 105 -0.12 10.22 -9.06
CA CYS A 105 0.98 9.53 -9.72
C CYS A 105 0.55 8.30 -10.55
N GLY A 106 -0.74 7.95 -10.55
CA GLY A 106 -1.26 6.73 -11.21
C GLY A 106 -1.64 6.90 -12.68
N GLY A 107 -1.32 8.03 -13.31
CA GLY A 107 -1.70 8.30 -14.69
C GLY A 107 -3.21 8.51 -14.83
N VAL A 108 -3.86 7.84 -15.79
CA VAL A 108 -5.33 7.99 -16.02
C VAL A 108 -6.18 7.47 -14.85
N PHE A 109 -5.61 6.66 -13.95
CA PHE A 109 -6.31 6.18 -12.75
C PHE A 109 -6.23 7.16 -11.58
N GLY A 110 -5.43 8.24 -11.70
CA GLY A 110 -5.24 9.22 -10.63
C GLY A 110 -4.40 8.65 -9.49
N ASP A 111 -5.06 8.13 -8.47
CA ASP A 111 -4.40 7.57 -7.28
C ASP A 111 -3.92 6.14 -7.52
N PRO A 112 -2.60 5.87 -7.45
CA PRO A 112 -2.06 4.53 -7.64
C PRO A 112 -2.05 3.68 -6.37
N PHE A 113 -2.27 4.25 -5.19
CA PHE A 113 -2.23 3.49 -3.96
C PHE A 113 -3.42 2.53 -3.87
N GLU A 114 -3.15 1.22 -3.82
CA GLU A 114 -4.19 0.20 -3.70
C GLU A 114 -4.42 -0.20 -2.24
N ALA A 115 -3.36 -0.62 -1.55
CA ALA A 115 -3.48 -1.15 -0.19
C ALA A 115 -2.12 -1.25 0.52
N VAL A 116 -2.19 -1.40 1.84
CA VAL A 116 -1.17 -2.05 2.65
C VAL A 116 -1.75 -3.38 3.12
N GLU A 117 -0.99 -4.46 2.98
CA GLU A 117 -1.30 -5.76 3.57
C GLU A 117 -0.31 -6.03 4.69
N ALA A 118 -0.78 -6.24 5.90
CA ALA A 118 0.05 -6.51 7.06
C ALA A 118 -0.14 -7.95 7.57
N GLY A 119 0.95 -8.54 8.07
CA GLY A 119 0.97 -9.86 8.66
C GLY A 119 2.07 -9.96 9.71
N ARG A 120 2.21 -11.14 10.31
CA ARG A 120 3.20 -11.34 11.34
C ARG A 120 4.63 -11.13 10.81
N ASN A 121 5.34 -10.16 11.40
CA ASN A 121 6.69 -9.74 11.01
C ASN A 121 6.83 -9.17 9.60
N THR A 122 5.75 -8.80 8.92
CA THR A 122 5.81 -8.39 7.52
C THR A 122 4.68 -7.43 7.16
N PHE A 123 4.92 -6.60 6.16
CA PHE A 123 3.86 -5.90 5.43
C PHE A 123 4.28 -5.66 3.98
N THR A 124 3.29 -5.40 3.11
CA THR A 124 3.50 -5.10 1.70
C THR A 124 2.67 -3.88 1.32
N VAL A 125 3.27 -2.96 0.56
CA VAL A 125 2.59 -1.78 0.00
C VAL A 125 2.34 -2.04 -1.49
N HIS A 126 1.10 -1.87 -1.94
CA HIS A 126 0.67 -2.16 -3.29
C HIS A 126 0.26 -0.89 -4.04
N HIS A 127 0.66 -0.84 -5.31
CA HIS A 127 0.31 0.25 -6.22
C HIS A 127 -0.11 -0.29 -7.58
N TYR A 128 -1.05 0.41 -8.24
CA TYR A 128 -1.49 0.14 -9.60
C TYR A 128 -1.76 1.44 -10.35
N GLY A 129 -1.33 1.50 -11.60
CA GLY A 129 -1.56 2.70 -12.40
C GLY A 129 -1.26 2.51 -13.88
N GLY A 130 -1.09 3.65 -14.55
CA GLY A 130 -0.75 3.71 -15.96
C GLY A 130 -1.88 4.25 -16.83
N SER A 131 -1.76 4.00 -18.13
CA SER A 131 -2.78 4.32 -19.17
C SER A 131 -2.96 3.09 -20.06
N ASN A 132 -2.61 3.14 -21.35
CA ASN A 132 -2.56 1.93 -22.20
C ASN A 132 -1.49 0.95 -21.72
N TRP A 133 -0.37 1.46 -21.17
CA TRP A 133 0.57 0.68 -20.40
C TRP A 133 0.16 0.70 -18.92
N ARG A 134 -0.21 -0.48 -18.43
CA ARG A 134 -0.54 -0.74 -17.01
C ARG A 134 0.70 -1.19 -16.26
N TRP A 135 0.75 -0.83 -14.98
CA TRP A 135 1.81 -1.30 -14.10
C TRP A 135 1.27 -1.57 -12.70
N LYS A 136 1.91 -2.52 -12.01
CA LYS A 136 1.74 -2.78 -10.58
C LYS A 136 3.10 -2.79 -9.92
N TYR A 137 3.16 -2.26 -8.71
CA TYR A 137 4.33 -2.37 -7.84
C TYR A 137 3.91 -2.92 -6.49
N ALA A 138 4.74 -3.84 -5.95
CA ALA A 138 4.60 -4.31 -4.58
C ALA A 138 5.96 -4.20 -3.88
N TYR A 139 5.98 -3.59 -2.70
CA TYR A 139 7.15 -3.41 -1.86
C TYR A 139 6.94 -4.14 -0.55
N LYS A 140 7.66 -5.26 -0.35
CA LYS A 140 7.52 -6.10 0.84
C LYS A 140 8.66 -5.87 1.82
N PHE A 141 8.30 -5.65 3.07
CA PHE A 141 9.21 -5.45 4.19
C PHE A 141 9.02 -6.55 5.23
N ASN A 142 10.13 -7.08 5.74
CA ASN A 142 10.12 -8.01 6.86
C ASN A 142 10.88 -7.42 8.06
N TYR A 143 10.41 -7.75 9.25
CA TYR A 143 11.08 -7.37 10.48
C TYR A 143 12.37 -8.17 10.69
N SER A 144 13.48 -7.48 10.83
CA SER A 144 14.77 -8.05 11.21
C SER A 144 14.92 -8.01 12.73
N ARG A 145 14.94 -9.18 13.37
CA ARG A 145 15.16 -9.28 14.82
C ARG A 145 16.58 -8.85 15.23
N ILE A 146 17.53 -8.99 14.31
CA ILE A 146 18.94 -8.60 14.54
C ILE A 146 19.05 -7.08 14.56
N ASP A 147 18.46 -6.43 13.55
CA ASP A 147 18.57 -4.97 13.38
C ASP A 147 17.42 -4.21 14.07
N LYS A 148 16.41 -4.94 14.57
CA LYS A 148 15.21 -4.40 15.22
C LYS A 148 14.51 -3.34 14.36
N THR A 149 14.35 -3.66 13.06
CA THR A 149 13.76 -2.77 12.06
C THR A 149 13.17 -3.55 10.90
N TRP A 150 12.37 -2.89 10.05
CA TRP A 150 11.81 -3.48 8.82
C TRP A 150 12.74 -3.22 7.64
N GLN A 151 13.08 -4.28 6.93
CA GLN A 151 13.97 -4.25 5.78
C GLN A 151 13.23 -4.68 4.53
N LEU A 152 13.53 -4.02 3.41
CA LEU A 152 13.03 -4.42 2.11
C LEU A 152 13.55 -5.83 1.77
N VAL A 153 12.64 -6.75 1.50
CA VAL A 153 12.97 -8.15 1.15
C VAL A 153 12.53 -8.52 -0.26
N LEU A 154 11.60 -7.79 -0.83
CA LEU A 154 11.13 -8.04 -2.19
C LEU A 154 10.53 -6.77 -2.78
N THR A 155 10.82 -6.55 -4.06
CA THR A 155 10.01 -5.68 -4.91
C THR A 155 9.51 -6.45 -6.11
N GLU A 156 8.25 -6.27 -6.46
CA GLU A 156 7.63 -6.83 -7.65
C GLU A 156 7.18 -5.71 -8.57
N GLU A 157 7.50 -5.86 -9.85
CA GLU A 157 7.07 -4.95 -10.91
C GLU A 157 6.35 -5.76 -11.98
N ILE A 158 5.12 -5.40 -12.27
CA ILE A 158 4.32 -5.97 -13.35
C ILE A 158 4.02 -4.87 -14.35
N SER A 159 4.14 -5.15 -15.65
CA SER A 159 3.73 -4.22 -16.71
C SER A 159 3.16 -4.97 -17.90
N TYR A 160 2.12 -4.39 -18.49
CA TYR A 160 1.48 -4.92 -19.69
C TYR A 160 0.78 -3.82 -20.48
N HIS A 161 0.56 -4.04 -21.76
CA HIS A 161 -0.25 -3.16 -22.60
C HIS A 161 -1.70 -3.67 -22.64
N THR A 162 -2.68 -2.78 -22.58
CA THR A 162 -4.12 -3.14 -22.54
C THR A 162 -4.61 -3.87 -23.76
N SER A 163 -3.97 -3.67 -24.94
CA SER A 163 -4.30 -4.42 -26.17
C SER A 163 -3.71 -5.83 -26.23
N ASP A 164 -2.80 -6.18 -25.31
CA ASP A 164 -2.13 -7.49 -25.29
C ASP A 164 -1.78 -7.88 -23.83
N PRO A 165 -2.80 -8.11 -22.99
CA PRO A 165 -2.61 -8.39 -21.57
C PRO A 165 -1.88 -9.72 -21.32
N ASP A 166 -1.90 -10.64 -22.30
CA ASP A 166 -1.22 -11.93 -22.18
C ASP A 166 0.31 -11.79 -22.24
N LYS A 167 0.84 -10.69 -22.80
CA LYS A 167 2.27 -10.36 -22.80
C LYS A 167 2.72 -9.59 -21.57
N MET A 168 2.18 -9.96 -20.42
CA MET A 168 2.58 -9.39 -19.13
C MET A 168 4.06 -9.66 -18.83
N LYS A 169 4.78 -8.60 -18.45
CA LYS A 169 6.16 -8.68 -17.95
C LYS A 169 6.14 -8.58 -16.43
N ARG A 170 6.64 -9.61 -15.74
CA ARG A 170 6.80 -9.63 -14.29
C ARG A 170 8.28 -9.66 -13.95
N ARG A 171 8.73 -8.76 -13.08
CA ARG A 171 10.09 -8.72 -12.53
C ARG A 171 10.02 -8.73 -11.02
N VAL A 172 10.86 -9.55 -10.42
CA VAL A 172 11.01 -9.65 -8.97
C VAL A 172 12.46 -9.38 -8.62
N PHE A 173 12.69 -8.50 -7.65
CA PHE A 173 14.02 -8.16 -7.16
C PHE A 173 14.10 -8.49 -5.68
N THR A 174 15.23 -9.04 -5.26
CA THR A 174 15.48 -9.47 -3.88
C THR A 174 16.90 -9.16 -3.43
N PRO A 175 17.13 -8.93 -2.11
CA PRO A 175 18.48 -8.82 -1.57
C PRO A 175 19.14 -10.20 -1.49
N PRO A 176 20.46 -10.29 -1.47
CA PRO A 176 21.43 -9.21 -1.71
C PRO A 176 21.74 -9.00 -3.20
N LYS A 177 21.12 -9.79 -4.09
CA LYS A 177 21.44 -9.84 -5.52
C LYS A 177 21.15 -8.53 -6.23
N ASP A 178 19.93 -8.02 -6.09
CA ASP A 178 19.42 -6.91 -6.89
C ASP A 178 19.60 -5.57 -6.19
N PHE A 179 19.56 -5.59 -4.87
CA PHE A 179 19.82 -4.43 -3.99
C PHE A 179 20.47 -4.92 -2.69
N GLY A 180 21.04 -4.01 -1.92
CA GLY A 180 21.64 -4.34 -0.63
C GLY A 180 20.60 -4.44 0.49
N LYS A 181 21.07 -4.28 1.72
CA LYS A 181 20.22 -4.12 2.89
C LYS A 181 19.64 -2.72 2.90
N ILE A 182 18.32 -2.59 2.89
CA ILE A 182 17.61 -1.31 2.86
C ILE A 182 16.60 -1.29 4.01
N ASP A 183 16.78 -0.33 4.93
CA ASP A 183 15.83 -0.05 6.00
C ASP A 183 14.57 0.62 5.43
N LEU A 184 13.41 0.38 6.03
CA LEU A 184 12.17 1.05 5.64
C LEU A 184 12.33 2.57 5.59
N ALA A 185 13.00 3.18 6.59
CA ALA A 185 13.16 4.63 6.66
C ALA A 185 13.96 5.20 5.47
N ASP A 186 14.89 4.42 4.93
CA ASP A 186 15.79 4.81 3.84
C ASP A 186 15.26 4.40 2.45
N PHE A 187 14.19 3.61 2.40
CA PHE A 187 13.67 3.11 1.13
C PHE A 187 13.12 4.23 0.26
N ASP A 188 13.62 4.26 -0.98
CA ASP A 188 13.20 5.15 -2.03
C ASP A 188 12.89 4.32 -3.29
N PRO A 189 11.63 4.26 -3.77
CA PRO A 189 11.24 3.50 -4.95
C PRO A 189 12.05 3.84 -6.21
N ASP A 190 12.53 5.08 -6.31
CA ASP A 190 13.25 5.54 -7.49
C ASP A 190 14.76 5.19 -7.45
N ASN A 191 15.31 4.90 -6.27
CA ASN A 191 16.75 4.78 -6.06
C ASN A 191 17.24 3.48 -5.39
N TYR A 192 16.38 2.48 -5.16
CA TYR A 192 16.74 1.27 -4.41
C TYR A 192 17.56 0.24 -5.20
N LYS A 193 17.47 0.25 -6.53
CA LYS A 193 18.19 -0.72 -7.38
C LYS A 193 19.67 -0.36 -7.48
N LYS A 194 20.54 -1.37 -7.42
CA LYS A 194 21.95 -1.16 -7.77
C LYS A 194 22.03 -0.66 -9.20
N LYS A 195 22.64 0.50 -9.41
CA LYS A 195 22.98 0.97 -10.76
C LYS A 195 23.81 -0.12 -11.43
N GLY A 196 23.26 -0.78 -12.46
CA GLY A 196 23.98 -1.78 -13.22
C GLY A 196 25.33 -1.18 -13.62
N LYS A 197 26.44 -1.90 -13.40
CA LYS A 197 27.73 -1.51 -13.99
C LYS A 197 27.47 -1.42 -15.48
N GLY A 198 27.49 -0.20 -16.01
CA GLY A 198 27.38 0.02 -17.45
C GLY A 198 28.38 -0.89 -18.14
N ARG A 199 27.89 -1.77 -19.00
CA ARG A 199 28.76 -2.47 -19.93
C ARG A 199 29.43 -1.40 -20.75
N LYS A 200 30.75 -1.20 -20.52
CA LYS A 200 31.62 -0.47 -21.44
C LYS A 200 31.69 -1.26 -22.73
#